data_d639ea76bfc6ba77d94463cbc3fd6b45
#
_entry.id   d639ea76bfc6ba77d94463cbc3fd6b45
#
_cell.length_a   1.000
_cell.length_b   1.000
_cell.length_c   1.000
_cell.angle_alpha   90.00
_cell.angle_beta   90.00
_cell.angle_gamma   90.00
#
_symmetry.space_group_name_H-M   'P 1'
#
loop_
_entity.id
_entity.type
_entity.pdbx_description
1 polymer ?
#
loop_
_entity_poly.entity_id
_entity_poly.type
_entity_poly.pdbx_seq_one_letter_code
_entity_poly.pdbx_strand_id
1 'polypeptide(L)'
;MSARINPTLTGNMVKNGDFEQGPYIFSNTPWGALLPPILEDVHSPLPGWMIMSGTKVVKYIDAQHHAVPKGARAVELVAGVEVALVQEVPGTVPGRSYRLSFSIGDARNGCVGSLGVDVYAARERRRVSYESRGTGGHKCAKLEFTAIANKTRVVFQSSNHHTVNATLCGPVVDDVWLVRLK
;
A
#
# COMPACT_ATOMS: atom_id res chain seq x y z
N MET A 1 3.86 25.55 -35.85
CA MET A 1 2.85 25.07 -34.87
C MET A 1 3.61 24.47 -33.69
N SER A 2 3.69 25.21 -32.59
CA SER A 2 4.44 24.79 -31.42
C SER A 2 3.54 23.87 -30.58
N ALA A 3 3.89 22.60 -30.50
CA ALA A 3 3.21 21.66 -29.62
C ALA A 3 3.48 22.09 -28.17
N ARG A 4 2.44 22.53 -27.47
CA ARG A 4 2.51 22.74 -26.03
C ARG A 4 2.72 21.36 -25.38
N ILE A 5 3.93 21.10 -24.94
CA ILE A 5 4.21 20.00 -24.03
C ILE A 5 3.50 20.39 -22.74
N ASN A 6 2.37 19.74 -22.45
CA ASN A 6 1.80 19.78 -21.12
C ASN A 6 2.91 19.36 -20.16
N PRO A 7 3.14 20.11 -19.05
CA PRO A 7 4.01 19.62 -18.02
C PRO A 7 3.33 18.35 -17.47
N THR A 8 3.78 17.21 -17.95
CA THR A 8 3.49 15.93 -17.30
C THR A 8 3.80 16.13 -15.84
N LEU A 9 2.76 16.07 -15.00
CA LEU A 9 2.92 15.80 -13.59
C LEU A 9 4.04 14.77 -13.48
N THR A 10 5.12 15.14 -12.84
CA THR A 10 6.25 14.25 -12.59
C THR A 10 5.67 12.94 -12.11
N GLY A 11 5.83 11.88 -12.88
CA GLY A 11 5.15 10.62 -12.68
C GLY A 11 5.36 10.11 -11.26
N ASN A 12 4.52 9.22 -10.83
CA ASN A 12 4.63 8.54 -9.55
C ASN A 12 6.02 7.92 -9.41
N MET A 13 6.76 8.28 -8.38
CA MET A 13 8.09 7.73 -8.09
C MET A 13 8.00 6.31 -7.51
N VAL A 14 6.85 5.93 -6.96
CA VAL A 14 6.59 4.57 -6.48
C VAL A 14 6.30 3.66 -7.67
N LYS A 15 6.94 2.50 -7.72
CA LYS A 15 6.65 1.45 -8.68
C LYS A 15 5.45 0.65 -8.22
N ASN A 16 4.54 0.32 -9.16
CA ASN A 16 3.38 -0.51 -8.88
C ASN A 16 2.60 -0.04 -7.64
N GLY A 17 2.43 1.29 -7.51
CA GLY A 17 1.72 1.88 -6.38
C GLY A 17 0.20 1.66 -6.44
N ASP A 18 -0.32 1.35 -7.61
CA ASP A 18 -1.70 0.94 -7.84
C ASP A 18 -1.93 -0.58 -7.68
N PHE A 19 -0.87 -1.35 -7.42
CA PHE A 19 -0.89 -2.81 -7.23
C PHE A 19 -1.52 -3.61 -8.38
N GLU A 20 -1.62 -3.02 -9.57
CA GLU A 20 -2.21 -3.72 -10.73
C GLU A 20 -1.30 -4.82 -11.29
N GLN A 21 0.00 -4.76 -10.98
CA GLN A 21 0.96 -5.82 -11.29
C GLN A 21 1.16 -6.72 -10.08
N GLY A 22 0.86 -8.00 -10.24
CA GLY A 22 0.93 -8.94 -9.15
C GLY A 22 0.64 -10.38 -9.59
N PRO A 23 0.55 -11.31 -8.65
CA PRO A 23 0.27 -12.69 -8.95
C PRO A 23 -1.14 -12.85 -9.54
N TYR A 24 -1.30 -13.91 -10.32
CA TYR A 24 -2.62 -14.29 -10.83
C TYR A 24 -3.51 -14.75 -9.67
N ILE A 25 -4.73 -14.22 -9.61
CA ILE A 25 -5.77 -14.68 -8.69
C ILE A 25 -6.74 -15.55 -9.49
N PHE A 26 -6.84 -16.82 -9.13
CA PHE A 26 -7.76 -17.74 -9.77
C PHE A 26 -9.21 -17.32 -9.49
N SER A 27 -10.05 -17.37 -10.52
CA SER A 27 -11.45 -16.95 -10.44
C SER A 27 -12.27 -17.68 -9.37
N ASN A 28 -11.84 -18.88 -8.99
CA ASN A 28 -12.49 -19.71 -7.97
C ASN A 28 -11.86 -19.57 -6.57
N THR A 29 -10.98 -18.60 -6.37
CA THR A 29 -10.32 -18.35 -5.07
C THR A 29 -10.72 -16.98 -4.51
N PRO A 30 -11.92 -16.87 -3.90
CA PRO A 30 -12.42 -15.57 -3.40
C PRO A 30 -11.63 -15.01 -2.20
N TRP A 31 -10.72 -15.79 -1.62
CA TRP A 31 -9.87 -15.35 -0.50
C TRP A 31 -8.63 -14.55 -0.94
N GLY A 32 -8.39 -14.38 -2.26
CA GLY A 32 -7.20 -13.69 -2.79
C GLY A 32 -5.94 -14.56 -2.79
N ALA A 33 -4.79 -13.94 -2.99
CA ALA A 33 -3.49 -14.59 -2.96
C ALA A 33 -2.70 -14.17 -1.71
N LEU A 34 -2.21 -15.13 -0.95
CA LEU A 34 -1.35 -14.89 0.21
C LEU A 34 0.11 -14.79 -0.25
N LEU A 35 0.76 -13.68 0.05
CA LEU A 35 2.14 -13.42 -0.32
C LEU A 35 3.05 -13.56 0.90
N PRO A 36 4.02 -14.48 0.87
CA PRO A 36 4.97 -14.70 1.96
C PRO A 36 6.02 -13.59 2.04
N PRO A 37 6.85 -13.58 3.09
CA PRO A 37 7.96 -12.64 3.19
C PRO A 37 8.88 -12.67 1.99
N ILE A 38 9.18 -11.50 1.45
CA ILE A 38 10.10 -11.30 0.32
C ILE A 38 10.90 -10.04 0.60
N LEU A 39 12.21 -10.22 0.79
CA LEU A 39 13.13 -9.15 1.19
C LEU A 39 13.83 -8.47 0.01
N GLU A 40 13.37 -8.74 -1.20
CA GLU A 40 13.85 -8.10 -2.43
C GLU A 40 12.67 -7.73 -3.33
N ASP A 41 12.84 -6.69 -4.12
CA ASP A 41 11.80 -6.20 -5.03
C ASP A 41 11.93 -6.74 -6.46
N VAL A 42 13.14 -7.19 -6.85
CA VAL A 42 13.46 -7.59 -8.24
C VAL A 42 12.71 -8.86 -8.66
N HIS A 43 12.56 -9.82 -7.77
CA HIS A 43 11.88 -11.09 -8.01
C HIS A 43 10.60 -11.24 -7.19
N SER A 44 10.11 -10.13 -6.62
CA SER A 44 8.87 -10.13 -5.87
C SER A 44 7.68 -10.46 -6.78
N PRO A 45 6.74 -11.33 -6.37
CA PRO A 45 5.47 -11.51 -7.08
C PRO A 45 4.62 -10.25 -7.08
N LEU A 46 4.95 -9.29 -6.22
CA LEU A 46 4.37 -7.95 -6.18
C LEU A 46 5.46 -6.94 -6.60
N PRO A 47 5.67 -6.71 -7.91
CA PRO A 47 6.80 -5.93 -8.40
C PRO A 47 6.95 -4.58 -7.73
N GLY A 48 8.17 -4.24 -7.34
CA GLY A 48 8.51 -3.00 -6.63
C GLY A 48 8.35 -3.07 -5.12
N TRP A 49 7.68 -4.09 -4.57
CA TRP A 49 7.39 -4.18 -3.13
C TRP A 49 8.09 -5.36 -2.46
N MET A 50 8.64 -5.08 -1.28
CA MET A 50 9.14 -6.08 -0.35
C MET A 50 8.08 -6.35 0.72
N ILE A 51 7.99 -7.58 1.17
CA ILE A 51 7.13 -7.99 2.28
C ILE A 51 8.05 -8.39 3.43
N MET A 52 8.25 -7.47 4.36
CA MET A 52 9.18 -7.62 5.47
C MET A 52 8.46 -8.25 6.66
N SER A 53 8.79 -9.50 6.92
CA SER A 53 8.25 -10.28 8.03
C SER A 53 9.15 -11.48 8.31
N GLY A 54 9.03 -12.10 9.48
CA GLY A 54 9.65 -13.40 9.75
C GLY A 54 8.93 -14.54 9.02
N THR A 55 7.59 -14.61 9.16
CA THR A 55 6.78 -15.73 8.62
C THR A 55 5.38 -15.29 8.16
N LYS A 56 5.00 -14.05 8.40
CA LYS A 56 3.64 -13.57 8.14
C LYS A 56 3.47 -13.09 6.71
N VAL A 57 2.23 -13.05 6.27
CA VAL A 57 1.86 -12.76 4.87
C VAL A 57 1.11 -11.45 4.76
N VAL A 58 1.08 -10.89 3.55
CA VAL A 58 0.05 -9.95 3.11
C VAL A 58 -0.91 -10.67 2.16
N LYS A 59 -2.08 -10.09 1.95
CA LYS A 59 -3.10 -10.67 1.09
C LYS A 59 -3.32 -9.77 -0.13
N TYR A 60 -3.10 -10.31 -1.31
CA TYR A 60 -3.36 -9.64 -2.58
C TYR A 60 -4.79 -9.92 -3.01
N ILE A 61 -5.58 -8.90 -3.22
CA ILE A 61 -7.03 -8.97 -3.46
C ILE A 61 -7.42 -8.35 -4.80
N ASP A 62 -8.57 -8.76 -5.32
CA ASP A 62 -9.17 -8.24 -6.54
C ASP A 62 -10.57 -7.64 -6.33
N ALA A 63 -10.96 -6.76 -7.23
CA ALA A 63 -12.25 -6.09 -7.19
C ALA A 63 -13.45 -7.02 -7.49
N GLN A 64 -13.21 -8.19 -8.04
CA GLN A 64 -14.25 -9.17 -8.29
C GLN A 64 -14.79 -9.77 -6.98
N HIS A 65 -13.90 -9.98 -5.99
CA HIS A 65 -14.23 -10.66 -4.75
C HIS A 65 -14.23 -9.73 -3.52
N HIS A 66 -13.55 -8.58 -3.63
CA HIS A 66 -13.34 -7.65 -2.52
C HIS A 66 -13.67 -6.22 -2.91
N ALA A 67 -13.71 -5.33 -1.94
CA ALA A 67 -13.68 -3.89 -2.20
C ALA A 67 -12.23 -3.44 -2.39
N VAL A 68 -11.96 -2.80 -3.51
CA VAL A 68 -10.65 -2.25 -3.88
C VAL A 68 -10.81 -0.75 -4.08
N PRO A 69 -9.98 0.10 -3.46
CA PRO A 69 -10.11 1.55 -3.55
C PRO A 69 -10.04 2.09 -4.97
N LYS A 70 -9.14 1.53 -5.81
CA LYS A 70 -8.99 1.98 -7.20
C LYS A 70 -8.57 0.82 -8.10
N GLY A 71 -9.04 0.82 -9.34
CA GLY A 71 -8.69 -0.22 -10.32
C GLY A 71 -9.21 -1.60 -9.94
N ALA A 72 -8.41 -2.62 -10.18
CA ALA A 72 -8.79 -4.02 -10.04
C ALA A 72 -8.08 -4.76 -8.89
N ARG A 73 -7.01 -4.21 -8.34
CA ARG A 73 -6.13 -4.90 -7.37
C ARG A 73 -5.76 -3.99 -6.20
N ALA A 74 -5.52 -4.60 -5.04
CA ALA A 74 -5.03 -3.94 -3.84
C ALA A 74 -4.34 -4.93 -2.91
N VAL A 75 -3.79 -4.46 -1.81
CA VAL A 75 -3.17 -5.28 -0.76
C VAL A 75 -3.90 -5.08 0.56
N GLU A 76 -4.29 -6.19 1.20
CA GLU A 76 -4.82 -6.21 2.55
C GLU A 76 -3.73 -6.61 3.54
N LEU A 77 -3.50 -5.79 4.56
CA LEU A 77 -2.50 -6.01 5.61
C LEU A 77 -3.12 -6.84 6.74
N VAL A 78 -3.08 -8.15 6.63
CA VAL A 78 -3.81 -9.08 7.51
C VAL A 78 -3.06 -9.48 8.77
N ALA A 79 -1.76 -9.24 8.86
CA ALA A 79 -0.94 -9.76 9.96
C ALA A 79 -0.56 -8.71 11.02
N GLY A 80 -1.29 -7.61 11.11
CA GLY A 80 -1.04 -6.56 12.09
C GLY A 80 0.38 -6.02 12.01
N VAL A 81 1.00 -5.81 13.16
CA VAL A 81 2.36 -5.25 13.27
C VAL A 81 3.48 -6.22 12.84
N GLU A 82 3.15 -7.46 12.58
CA GLU A 82 4.14 -8.51 12.26
C GLU A 82 4.62 -8.50 10.80
N VAL A 83 4.01 -7.67 9.96
CA VAL A 83 4.39 -7.53 8.54
C VAL A 83 4.39 -6.07 8.12
N ALA A 84 5.35 -5.71 7.29
CA ALA A 84 5.41 -4.40 6.65
C ALA A 84 5.53 -4.56 5.13
N LEU A 85 4.78 -3.74 4.41
CA LEU A 85 4.89 -3.59 2.96
C LEU A 85 5.84 -2.43 2.71
N VAL A 86 6.95 -2.69 2.03
CA VAL A 86 8.08 -1.75 1.93
C VAL A 86 8.52 -1.57 0.49
N GLN A 87 8.81 -0.33 0.13
CA GLN A 87 9.50 0.00 -1.10
C GLN A 87 10.64 0.98 -0.85
N GLU A 88 11.80 0.75 -1.44
CA GLU A 88 12.87 1.73 -1.51
C GLU A 88 12.75 2.52 -2.80
N VAL A 89 12.38 3.80 -2.69
CA VAL A 89 12.16 4.67 -3.83
C VAL A 89 13.43 5.44 -4.14
N PRO A 90 14.10 5.17 -5.27
CA PRO A 90 15.30 5.91 -5.68
C PRO A 90 14.94 7.28 -6.25
N GLY A 91 15.95 8.15 -6.34
CA GLY A 91 15.83 9.44 -6.99
C GLY A 91 15.28 10.57 -6.12
N THR A 92 15.09 10.34 -4.82
CA THR A 92 14.83 11.44 -3.89
C THR A 92 16.09 12.29 -3.69
N VAL A 93 15.91 13.58 -3.45
CA VAL A 93 17.00 14.53 -3.27
C VAL A 93 17.00 15.04 -1.83
N PRO A 94 18.08 14.84 -1.08
CA PRO A 94 18.17 15.34 0.29
C PRO A 94 17.80 16.83 0.40
N GLY A 95 17.02 17.16 1.41
CA GLY A 95 16.56 18.52 1.66
C GLY A 95 15.35 18.97 0.85
N ARG A 96 14.86 18.16 -0.09
CA ARG A 96 13.64 18.43 -0.87
C ARG A 96 12.42 17.79 -0.25
N SER A 97 11.29 18.47 -0.41
CA SER A 97 10.00 18.04 0.13
C SER A 97 9.24 17.15 -0.86
N TYR A 98 8.59 16.15 -0.31
CA TYR A 98 7.81 15.15 -1.04
C TYR A 98 6.47 14.92 -0.37
N ARG A 99 5.52 14.44 -1.15
CA ARG A 99 4.21 13.98 -0.65
C ARG A 99 4.01 12.53 -1.05
N LEU A 100 3.78 11.69 -0.04
CA LEU A 100 3.29 10.34 -0.18
C LEU A 100 1.77 10.38 0.03
N SER A 101 0.99 10.02 -0.98
CA SER A 101 -0.47 9.89 -0.89
C SER A 101 -0.88 8.46 -1.15
N PHE A 102 -1.97 8.02 -0.52
CA PHE A 102 -2.44 6.64 -0.59
C PHE A 102 -3.91 6.55 -0.17
N SER A 103 -4.53 5.44 -0.51
CA SER A 103 -5.86 5.07 -0.03
C SER A 103 -5.76 3.97 1.00
N ILE A 104 -6.56 4.05 2.04
CA ILE A 104 -6.77 2.96 2.99
C ILE A 104 -8.26 2.66 3.10
N GLY A 105 -8.59 1.42 3.31
CA GLY A 105 -10.00 1.00 3.36
C GLY A 105 -10.21 -0.39 3.92
N ASP A 106 -11.36 -0.92 3.59
CA ASP A 106 -11.91 -2.20 4.04
C ASP A 106 -12.19 -3.08 2.82
N ALA A 107 -11.74 -4.33 2.87
CA ALA A 107 -11.86 -5.30 1.78
C ALA A 107 -13.29 -5.82 1.56
N ARG A 108 -14.28 -5.35 2.29
CA ARG A 108 -15.66 -5.90 2.26
C ARG A 108 -15.72 -7.40 2.63
N ASN A 109 -14.99 -7.76 3.64
CA ASN A 109 -14.88 -9.13 4.14
C ASN A 109 -15.38 -9.31 5.59
N GLY A 110 -16.14 -8.33 6.09
CA GLY A 110 -16.66 -8.34 7.45
C GLY A 110 -15.67 -7.87 8.53
N CYS A 111 -14.50 -7.39 8.14
CA CYS A 111 -13.50 -6.87 9.08
C CYS A 111 -13.96 -5.55 9.68
N VAL A 112 -14.48 -5.57 10.90
CA VAL A 112 -15.07 -4.41 11.60
C VAL A 112 -14.08 -3.81 12.57
N GLY A 113 -14.11 -2.50 12.72
CA GLY A 113 -13.34 -1.75 13.71
C GLY A 113 -12.46 -0.67 13.11
N SER A 114 -11.58 -0.14 13.93
CA SER A 114 -10.62 0.88 13.51
C SER A 114 -9.42 0.22 12.82
N LEU A 115 -9.42 0.22 11.51
CA LEU A 115 -8.35 -0.35 10.68
C LEU A 115 -7.25 0.69 10.51
N GLY A 116 -6.24 0.65 11.37
CA GLY A 116 -5.13 1.59 11.37
C GLY A 116 -3.96 1.13 10.53
N VAL A 117 -3.33 2.08 9.84
CA VAL A 117 -2.08 1.91 9.11
C VAL A 117 -1.06 2.91 9.62
N ASP A 118 0.11 2.42 10.02
CA ASP A 118 1.28 3.23 10.29
C ASP A 118 2.07 3.38 8.99
N VAL A 119 2.30 4.61 8.58
CA VAL A 119 3.03 4.94 7.35
C VAL A 119 4.30 5.68 7.71
N TYR A 120 5.42 5.28 7.10
CA TYR A 120 6.72 5.87 7.35
C TYR A 120 7.37 6.30 6.04
N ALA A 121 7.98 7.46 6.04
CA ALA A 121 8.85 7.93 4.97
C ALA A 121 9.91 8.86 5.54
N ALA A 122 11.19 8.61 5.24
CA ALA A 122 12.32 9.33 5.83
C ALA A 122 12.26 9.31 7.37
N ARG A 123 12.11 10.48 8.00
CA ARG A 123 11.98 10.62 9.47
C ARG A 123 10.55 10.81 9.94
N GLU A 124 9.61 10.84 9.00
CA GLU A 124 8.20 11.09 9.31
C GLU A 124 7.44 9.79 9.48
N ARG A 125 6.45 9.85 10.37
CA ARG A 125 5.49 8.78 10.62
C ARG A 125 4.10 9.36 10.74
N ARG A 126 3.13 8.68 10.19
CA ARG A 126 1.72 9.02 10.37
C ARG A 126 0.89 7.75 10.57
N ARG A 127 0.04 7.75 11.59
CA ARG A 127 -1.01 6.75 11.75
C ARG A 127 -2.28 7.28 11.09
N VAL A 128 -2.89 6.48 10.24
CA VAL A 128 -4.15 6.76 9.59
C VAL A 128 -5.08 5.60 9.86
N SER A 129 -6.30 5.88 10.33
CA SER A 129 -7.31 4.86 10.60
C SER A 129 -8.52 5.02 9.69
N TYR A 130 -9.08 3.89 9.29
CA TYR A 130 -10.37 3.80 8.61
C TYR A 130 -11.35 3.08 9.51
N GLU A 131 -12.46 3.73 9.84
CA GLU A 131 -13.52 3.14 10.67
C GLU A 131 -14.37 2.23 9.81
N SER A 132 -14.09 0.93 9.92
CA SER A 132 -14.67 -0.10 9.07
C SER A 132 -15.94 -0.67 9.66
N ARG A 133 -16.94 -0.84 8.80
CA ARG A 133 -18.16 -1.62 9.07
C ARG A 133 -18.12 -3.01 8.43
N GLY A 134 -17.00 -3.39 7.80
CA GLY A 134 -16.84 -4.65 7.12
C GLY A 134 -17.53 -4.73 5.75
N THR A 135 -18.02 -3.61 5.24
CA THR A 135 -18.85 -3.53 4.02
C THR A 135 -18.15 -2.85 2.85
N GLY A 136 -16.86 -2.60 2.97
CA GLY A 136 -16.06 -1.88 1.98
C GLY A 136 -15.94 -0.39 2.28
N GLY A 137 -15.45 0.35 1.31
CA GLY A 137 -15.17 1.77 1.44
C GLY A 137 -13.71 2.05 1.71
N HIS A 138 -13.31 3.30 1.51
CA HIS A 138 -11.95 3.76 1.68
C HIS A 138 -11.89 5.27 1.89
N LYS A 139 -10.73 5.75 2.29
CA LYS A 139 -10.40 7.18 2.30
C LYS A 139 -8.98 7.39 1.81
N CYS A 140 -8.71 8.59 1.30
CA CYS A 140 -7.37 9.02 0.93
C CYS A 140 -6.67 9.70 2.11
N ALA A 141 -5.36 9.53 2.17
CA ALA A 141 -4.51 10.19 3.14
C ALA A 141 -3.16 10.56 2.52
N LYS A 142 -2.39 11.38 3.22
CA LYS A 142 -1.07 11.82 2.77
C LYS A 142 -0.10 11.96 3.93
N LEU A 143 1.19 11.79 3.62
CA LEU A 143 2.31 12.08 4.49
C LEU A 143 3.29 12.97 3.71
N GLU A 144 3.58 14.16 4.23
CA GLU A 144 4.62 15.03 3.67
C GLU A 144 5.90 14.87 4.48
N PHE A 145 7.02 14.84 3.79
CA PHE A 145 8.32 14.67 4.40
C PHE A 145 9.42 15.37 3.61
N THR A 146 10.55 15.61 4.27
CA THR A 146 11.79 16.05 3.64
C THR A 146 12.71 14.85 3.46
N ALA A 147 13.18 14.62 2.24
CA ALA A 147 14.13 13.54 1.98
C ALA A 147 15.46 13.78 2.68
N ILE A 148 16.07 12.71 3.19
CA ILE A 148 17.35 12.74 3.90
C ILE A 148 18.45 12.01 3.13
N ALA A 149 18.09 11.33 2.04
CA ALA A 149 19.01 10.56 1.20
C ALA A 149 18.52 10.55 -0.25
N ASN A 150 19.32 9.98 -1.15
CA ASN A 150 18.96 9.78 -2.55
C ASN A 150 17.99 8.60 -2.79
N LYS A 151 17.67 7.87 -1.74
CA LYS A 151 16.61 6.86 -1.66
C LYS A 151 15.74 7.13 -0.44
N THR A 152 14.46 6.90 -0.58
CA THR A 152 13.51 6.97 0.55
C THR A 152 12.80 5.64 0.71
N ARG A 153 12.90 5.06 1.88
CA ARG A 153 12.13 3.87 2.25
C ARG A 153 10.73 4.29 2.64
N VAL A 154 9.75 3.74 1.97
CA VAL A 154 8.32 3.91 2.24
C VAL A 154 7.79 2.63 2.87
N VAL A 155 7.09 2.74 4.00
CA VAL A 155 6.61 1.60 4.78
C VAL A 155 5.13 1.76 5.09
N PHE A 156 4.36 0.70 4.85
CA PHE A 156 2.97 0.56 5.30
C PHE A 156 2.88 -0.65 6.22
N GLN A 157 2.36 -0.45 7.42
CA GLN A 157 2.21 -1.49 8.42
C GLN A 157 0.86 -1.35 9.10
N SER A 158 0.13 -2.44 9.29
CA SER A 158 -1.10 -2.40 10.08
C SER A 158 -0.77 -2.12 11.54
N SER A 159 -1.57 -1.28 12.17
CA SER A 159 -1.37 -0.90 13.58
C SER A 159 -1.82 -1.98 14.55
N ASN A 160 -2.78 -2.81 14.17
CA ASN A 160 -3.44 -3.78 15.04
C ASN A 160 -3.76 -5.08 14.30
N HIS A 161 -3.93 -6.15 15.06
CA HIS A 161 -4.54 -7.38 14.57
C HIS A 161 -6.06 -7.29 14.59
N HIS A 162 -6.69 -7.76 13.53
CA HIS A 162 -8.14 -7.94 13.45
C HIS A 162 -8.48 -9.33 12.96
N THR A 163 -9.61 -9.85 13.42
CA THR A 163 -10.12 -11.16 12.97
C THR A 163 -11.61 -11.10 12.71
N VAL A 164 -12.03 -11.91 11.76
CA VAL A 164 -13.43 -12.20 11.45
C VAL A 164 -13.56 -13.73 11.36
N ASN A 165 -14.44 -14.34 12.18
CA ASN A 165 -14.63 -15.80 12.22
C ASN A 165 -13.28 -16.55 12.33
N ALA A 166 -12.39 -16.10 13.24
CA ALA A 166 -11.05 -16.63 13.46
C ALA A 166 -10.08 -16.50 12.26
N THR A 167 -10.46 -15.78 11.23
CA THR A 167 -9.60 -15.47 10.09
C THR A 167 -9.03 -14.06 10.23
N LEU A 168 -7.72 -13.91 10.01
CA LEU A 168 -7.07 -12.60 10.04
C LEU A 168 -7.60 -11.70 8.93
N CYS A 169 -7.82 -10.44 9.26
CA CYS A 169 -8.20 -9.39 8.33
C CYS A 169 -7.51 -8.07 8.72
N GLY A 170 -7.60 -7.07 7.88
CA GLY A 170 -6.97 -5.79 8.19
C GLY A 170 -7.25 -4.71 7.15
N PRO A 171 -6.54 -3.58 7.25
CA PRO A 171 -6.72 -2.49 6.32
C PRO A 171 -6.21 -2.85 4.92
N VAL A 172 -6.93 -2.35 3.93
CA VAL A 172 -6.52 -2.36 2.51
C VAL A 172 -5.69 -1.12 2.23
N VAL A 173 -4.59 -1.29 1.50
CA VAL A 173 -3.74 -0.20 0.99
C VAL A 173 -3.78 -0.23 -0.53
N ASP A 174 -3.91 0.94 -1.13
CA ASP A 174 -3.97 1.09 -2.59
C ASP A 174 -3.62 2.52 -3.03
N ASP A 175 -3.48 2.70 -4.34
CA ASP A 175 -3.28 4.00 -5.00
C ASP A 175 -2.18 4.85 -4.36
N VAL A 176 -0.99 4.24 -4.21
CA VAL A 176 0.18 4.86 -3.58
C VAL A 176 0.93 5.72 -4.58
N TRP A 177 1.11 6.98 -4.25
CA TRP A 177 1.82 7.97 -5.05
C TRP A 177 2.88 8.69 -4.24
N LEU A 178 4.07 8.83 -4.79
CA LEU A 178 5.12 9.69 -4.27
C LEU A 178 5.49 10.74 -5.31
N VAL A 179 5.33 12.00 -4.95
CA VAL A 179 5.65 13.12 -5.83
C VAL A 179 6.48 14.17 -5.09
N ARG A 180 7.37 14.82 -5.84
CA ARG A 180 8.12 15.96 -5.33
C ARG A 180 7.22 17.19 -5.24
N LEU A 181 7.29 17.90 -4.12
CA LEU A 181 6.66 19.21 -3.97
C LEU A 181 7.55 20.30 -4.57
N LYS A 182 6.91 21.35 -5.08
CA LYS A 182 7.61 22.51 -5.69
C LYS A 182 8.29 23.35 -4.63
#